data_32862203d583e9bf5bb177c94601bb35
#
_entry.id   32862203d583e9bf5bb177c94601bb35
#
_cell.length_a   1.000
_cell.length_b   1.000
_cell.length_c   1.000
_cell.angle_alpha   90.00
_cell.angle_beta   90.00
_cell.angle_gamma   90.00
#
_symmetry.space_group_name_H-M   'P 1'
#
loop_
_entity.id
_entity.type
_entity.pdbx_description
1 polymer ?
#
loop_
_entity_poly.entity_id
_entity_poly.type
_entity_poly.pdbx_seq_one_letter_code
_entity_poly.pdbx_strand_id
1 'polypeptide(L)'
;SCEFCLRHNRGSGGSIYTHNLWLKREPTKEEILASIESHDLSKYRQLVFVGFGEPTYRFDDICWVIDQMKAKGETIFTRMDTNGTGSLINGRDIAPEFAGRFDMVSVSLNTDTAEKYNALCHPQQENAYQAMKDFTKEVRKYVPTVMMTVVDTIPKEEIENCRRICEEEIGATYRVR
;
A
#
# COMPACT_ATOMS: atom_id res chain seq x y z
N SER A 1 12.18 -6.94 1.84
CA SER A 1 11.61 -6.04 2.86
C SER A 1 12.52 -4.84 3.06
N CYS A 2 11.95 -3.63 3.12
CA CYS A 2 12.72 -2.38 3.21
C CYS A 2 13.56 -2.30 4.50
N GLU A 3 14.74 -1.67 4.44
CA GLU A 3 15.65 -1.52 5.59
C GLU A 3 15.02 -0.73 6.75
N PHE A 4 14.20 0.27 6.44
CA PHE A 4 13.48 1.10 7.42
C PHE A 4 12.18 0.47 7.93
N CYS A 5 11.86 -0.78 7.53
CA CYS A 5 10.59 -1.40 7.88
C CYS A 5 10.50 -1.68 9.39
N LEU A 6 9.39 -1.31 10.00
CA LEU A 6 9.08 -1.61 11.41
C LEU A 6 9.18 -3.11 11.74
N ARG A 7 9.07 -3.97 10.72
CA ARG A 7 9.23 -5.42 10.82
C ARG A 7 10.63 -5.81 11.33
N HIS A 8 11.67 -5.04 10.98
CA HIS A 8 13.06 -5.32 11.38
C HIS A 8 13.43 -4.75 12.74
N ASN A 9 12.76 -3.72 13.20
CA ASN A 9 13.08 -3.01 14.44
C ASN A 9 12.58 -3.71 15.71
N ARG A 10 12.34 -5.01 15.66
CA ARG A 10 11.80 -5.80 16.76
C ARG A 10 12.79 -6.17 17.86
N GLY A 11 14.07 -6.02 17.65
CA GLY A 11 15.10 -6.60 18.51
C GLY A 11 15.71 -5.65 19.54
N SER A 12 15.49 -4.38 19.47
CA SER A 12 16.22 -3.38 20.27
C SER A 12 15.54 -2.94 21.57
N GLY A 13 14.71 -3.80 22.18
CA GLY A 13 14.19 -3.56 23.54
C GLY A 13 13.24 -2.37 23.71
N GLY A 14 13.05 -1.58 22.68
CA GLY A 14 12.08 -0.50 22.63
C GLY A 14 10.79 -0.99 21.97
N SER A 15 9.88 -1.54 22.73
CA SER A 15 8.53 -1.81 22.27
C SER A 15 7.86 -0.48 21.91
N ILE A 16 7.94 -0.08 20.64
CA ILE A 16 7.13 1.03 20.11
C ILE A 16 5.65 0.63 20.12
N TYR A 17 5.37 -0.67 20.17
CA TYR A 17 4.03 -1.22 20.20
C TYR A 17 3.81 -2.07 21.43
N THR A 18 2.82 -1.71 22.22
CA THR A 18 2.34 -2.50 23.37
C THR A 18 1.66 -3.81 22.93
N HIS A 19 1.40 -3.97 21.62
CA HIS A 19 0.71 -5.12 21.05
C HIS A 19 1.58 -5.88 20.07
N ASN A 20 1.47 -7.21 20.09
CA ASN A 20 2.10 -8.06 19.08
C ASN A 20 1.26 -8.02 17.79
N LEU A 21 1.80 -7.42 16.74
CA LEU A 21 1.15 -7.31 15.44
C LEU A 21 1.33 -8.56 14.53
N TRP A 22 2.08 -9.59 15.01
CA TRP A 22 2.20 -10.83 14.26
C TRP A 22 1.01 -11.73 14.53
N LEU A 23 0.36 -12.11 13.47
CA LEU A 23 -0.71 -13.09 13.51
C LEU A 23 -0.13 -14.50 13.75
N LYS A 24 -0.86 -15.36 14.45
CA LYS A 24 -0.51 -16.77 14.60
C LYS A 24 -0.71 -17.54 13.30
N ARG A 25 -1.68 -17.13 12.51
CA ARG A 25 -1.99 -17.63 11.16
C ARG A 25 -2.62 -16.48 10.35
N GLU A 26 -2.65 -16.65 9.05
CA GLU A 26 -3.41 -15.75 8.18
C GLU A 26 -4.92 -15.95 8.41
N PRO A 27 -5.69 -14.86 8.59
CA PRO A 27 -7.15 -14.95 8.72
C PRO A 27 -7.79 -15.29 7.38
N THR A 28 -8.96 -15.90 7.38
CA THR A 28 -9.79 -16.00 6.18
C THR A 28 -10.42 -14.66 5.84
N LYS A 29 -10.90 -14.49 4.60
CA LYS A 29 -11.58 -13.26 4.20
C LYS A 29 -12.87 -13.01 5.01
N GLU A 30 -13.56 -14.07 5.40
CA GLU A 30 -14.74 -14.00 6.27
C GLU A 30 -14.40 -13.53 7.68
N GLU A 31 -13.26 -13.98 8.22
CA GLU A 31 -12.75 -13.52 9.52
C GLU A 31 -12.32 -12.05 9.46
N ILE A 32 -11.73 -11.60 8.34
CA ILE A 32 -11.40 -10.19 8.13
C ILE A 32 -12.67 -9.35 8.11
N LEU A 33 -13.67 -9.76 7.34
CA LEU A 33 -14.96 -9.07 7.27
C LEU A 33 -15.63 -9.00 8.65
N ALA A 34 -15.73 -10.13 9.35
CA ALA A 34 -16.32 -10.18 10.69
C ALA A 34 -15.58 -9.27 11.69
N SER A 35 -14.24 -9.21 11.59
CA SER A 35 -13.44 -8.31 12.41
C SER A 35 -13.77 -6.83 12.12
N ILE A 36 -13.90 -6.43 10.86
CA ILE A 36 -14.28 -5.07 10.48
C ILE A 36 -15.69 -4.76 11.00
N GLU A 37 -16.64 -5.65 10.79
CA GLU A 37 -18.04 -5.50 11.21
C GLU A 37 -18.24 -5.46 12.74
N SER A 38 -17.29 -5.96 13.51
CA SER A 38 -17.31 -5.86 14.97
C SER A 38 -17.05 -4.45 15.49
N HIS A 39 -16.66 -3.53 14.61
CA HIS A 39 -16.37 -2.14 14.92
C HIS A 39 -17.49 -1.22 14.42
N ASP A 40 -17.78 -0.17 15.16
CA ASP A 40 -18.65 0.91 14.71
C ASP A 40 -17.88 1.81 13.74
N LEU A 41 -18.07 1.57 12.44
CA LEU A 41 -17.32 2.26 11.38
C LEU A 41 -17.57 3.76 11.34
N SER A 42 -18.68 4.26 11.89
CA SER A 42 -18.98 5.69 11.97
C SER A 42 -17.96 6.48 12.81
N LYS A 43 -17.21 5.80 13.67
CA LYS A 43 -16.15 6.39 14.50
C LYS A 43 -14.82 6.55 13.76
N TYR A 44 -14.69 6.00 12.57
CA TYR A 44 -13.45 6.00 11.80
C TYR A 44 -13.59 6.86 10.54
N ARG A 45 -12.51 7.53 10.17
CA ARG A 45 -12.49 8.35 8.95
C ARG A 45 -12.22 7.52 7.70
N GLN A 46 -11.48 6.42 7.85
CA GLN A 46 -11.08 5.57 6.74
C GLN A 46 -10.78 4.15 7.20
N LEU A 47 -10.99 3.20 6.31
CA LEU A 47 -10.51 1.84 6.40
C LEU A 47 -9.25 1.72 5.53
N VAL A 48 -8.12 1.29 6.13
CA VAL A 48 -6.84 1.21 5.43
C VAL A 48 -6.40 -0.26 5.34
N PHE A 49 -6.22 -0.73 4.11
CA PHE A 49 -5.59 -2.02 3.84
C PHE A 49 -4.09 -1.83 3.74
N VAL A 50 -3.38 -2.31 4.73
CA VAL A 50 -1.93 -2.20 4.90
C VAL A 50 -1.45 -3.40 5.73
N GLY A 51 -0.16 -3.77 5.63
CA GLY A 51 0.32 -4.88 6.45
C GLY A 51 1.83 -5.02 6.52
N PHE A 52 2.28 -5.98 7.30
CA PHE A 52 3.66 -6.45 7.29
C PHE A 52 3.90 -7.27 6.03
N GLY A 53 4.47 -6.64 5.01
CA GLY A 53 4.60 -7.16 3.67
C GLY A 53 3.78 -6.33 2.69
N GLU A 54 3.21 -6.97 1.71
CA GLU A 54 2.45 -6.32 0.65
C GLU A 54 1.00 -6.83 0.65
N PRO A 55 -0.01 -5.96 0.86
CA PRO A 55 -1.41 -6.39 0.94
C PRO A 55 -1.93 -7.02 -0.36
N THR A 56 -1.36 -6.68 -1.51
CA THR A 56 -1.80 -7.21 -2.80
C THR A 56 -1.49 -8.71 -3.01
N TYR A 57 -0.75 -9.38 -2.12
CA TYR A 57 -0.73 -10.84 -2.06
C TYR A 57 -2.10 -11.45 -1.76
N ARG A 58 -2.98 -10.67 -1.13
CA ARG A 58 -4.35 -11.07 -0.80
C ARG A 58 -5.38 -10.17 -1.49
N PHE A 59 -5.05 -9.71 -2.69
CA PHE A 59 -5.85 -8.72 -3.40
C PHE A 59 -7.28 -9.18 -3.63
N ASP A 60 -7.49 -10.43 -4.05
CA ASP A 60 -8.83 -10.97 -4.31
C ASP A 60 -9.68 -11.04 -3.03
N ASP A 61 -9.06 -11.40 -1.89
CA ASP A 61 -9.75 -11.40 -0.59
C ASP A 61 -10.13 -9.99 -0.16
N ILE A 62 -9.25 -9.01 -0.38
CA ILE A 62 -9.52 -7.60 -0.07
C ILE A 62 -10.67 -7.08 -0.93
N CYS A 63 -10.66 -7.36 -2.23
CA CYS A 63 -11.75 -6.99 -3.13
C CYS A 63 -13.08 -7.59 -2.67
N TRP A 64 -13.07 -8.88 -2.35
CA TRP A 64 -14.26 -9.56 -1.83
C TRP A 64 -14.79 -8.91 -0.54
N VAL A 65 -13.91 -8.60 0.43
CA VAL A 65 -14.29 -7.94 1.69
C VAL A 65 -14.96 -6.58 1.41
N ILE A 66 -14.36 -5.76 0.54
CA ILE A 66 -14.91 -4.45 0.19
C ILE A 66 -16.27 -4.60 -0.50
N ASP A 67 -16.41 -5.56 -1.41
CA ASP A 67 -17.67 -5.81 -2.11
C ASP A 67 -18.78 -6.25 -1.15
N GLN A 68 -18.47 -7.10 -0.15
CA GLN A 68 -19.42 -7.48 0.90
C GLN A 68 -19.84 -6.29 1.76
N MET A 69 -18.90 -5.43 2.16
CA MET A 69 -19.20 -4.22 2.93
C MET A 69 -20.13 -3.29 2.14
N LYS A 70 -19.84 -3.06 0.87
CA LYS A 70 -20.67 -2.22 0.00
C LYS A 70 -22.06 -2.80 -0.23
N ALA A 71 -22.17 -4.12 -0.39
CA ALA A 71 -23.47 -4.80 -0.51
C ALA A 71 -24.35 -4.62 0.74
N LYS A 72 -23.72 -4.39 1.91
CA LYS A 72 -24.42 -4.06 3.16
C LYS A 72 -24.67 -2.56 3.38
N GLY A 73 -24.28 -1.71 2.42
CA GLY A 73 -24.50 -0.27 2.45
C GLY A 73 -23.41 0.51 3.20
N GLU A 74 -22.27 -0.10 3.50
CA GLU A 74 -21.15 0.59 4.13
C GLU A 74 -20.49 1.57 3.15
N THR A 75 -20.21 2.78 3.63
CA THR A 75 -19.70 3.91 2.82
C THR A 75 -18.40 4.50 3.36
N ILE A 76 -17.70 3.78 4.23
CA ILE A 76 -16.42 4.24 4.78
C ILE A 76 -15.39 4.47 3.68
N PHE A 77 -14.64 5.59 3.78
CA PHE A 77 -13.52 5.89 2.88
C PHE A 77 -12.48 4.78 2.91
N THR A 78 -12.17 4.20 1.76
CA THR A 78 -11.33 3.00 1.64
C THR A 78 -9.99 3.34 1.01
N ARG A 79 -8.90 2.97 1.68
CA ARG A 79 -7.53 3.23 1.24
C ARG A 79 -6.70 1.96 1.21
N MET A 80 -5.79 1.86 0.23
CA MET A 80 -4.72 0.85 0.21
C MET A 80 -3.35 1.52 0.24
N ASP A 81 -2.46 1.02 1.11
CA ASP A 81 -1.03 1.34 1.11
C ASP A 81 -0.27 0.16 0.53
N THR A 82 0.44 0.37 -0.58
CA THR A 82 1.09 -0.69 -1.37
C THR A 82 2.49 -0.29 -1.81
N ASN A 83 3.32 -1.27 -2.12
CA ASN A 83 4.60 -1.06 -2.80
C ASN A 83 4.45 -0.94 -4.34
N GLY A 84 3.23 -1.09 -4.87
CA GLY A 84 2.92 -0.96 -6.29
C GLY A 84 3.30 -2.15 -7.17
N THR A 85 3.71 -3.29 -6.60
CA THR A 85 4.07 -4.49 -7.38
C THR A 85 2.91 -5.48 -7.53
N GLY A 86 1.69 -5.06 -7.21
CA GLY A 86 0.53 -5.94 -7.15
C GLY A 86 0.22 -6.67 -8.45
N SER A 87 0.38 -6.02 -9.61
CA SER A 87 0.16 -6.67 -10.91
C SER A 87 1.19 -7.77 -11.18
N LEU A 88 2.46 -7.58 -10.77
CA LEU A 88 3.48 -8.64 -10.85
C LEU A 88 3.15 -9.81 -9.93
N ILE A 89 2.73 -9.52 -8.69
CA ILE A 89 2.39 -10.54 -7.69
C ILE A 89 1.24 -11.42 -8.18
N ASN A 90 0.22 -10.80 -8.78
CA ASN A 90 -1.00 -11.49 -9.20
C ASN A 90 -0.92 -12.04 -10.65
N GLY A 91 0.17 -11.78 -11.38
CA GLY A 91 0.35 -12.24 -12.76
C GLY A 91 -0.67 -11.65 -13.75
N ARG A 92 -1.32 -10.54 -13.39
CA ARG A 92 -2.33 -9.82 -14.19
C ARG A 92 -2.35 -8.35 -13.85
N ASP A 93 -2.87 -7.52 -14.74
CA ASP A 93 -3.15 -6.13 -14.40
C ASP A 93 -4.34 -6.03 -13.44
N ILE A 94 -4.07 -5.65 -12.19
CA ILE A 94 -5.09 -5.48 -11.15
C ILE A 94 -5.61 -4.04 -11.04
N ALA A 95 -5.01 -3.08 -11.76
CA ALA A 95 -5.38 -1.67 -11.61
C ALA A 95 -6.86 -1.38 -11.93
N PRO A 96 -7.49 -1.98 -12.97
CA PRO A 96 -8.92 -1.80 -13.24
C PRO A 96 -9.83 -2.28 -12.10
N GLU A 97 -9.37 -3.28 -11.34
CA GLU A 97 -10.17 -3.86 -10.25
C GLU A 97 -10.26 -2.96 -9.00
N PHE A 98 -9.46 -1.88 -8.95
CA PHE A 98 -9.58 -0.84 -7.92
C PHE A 98 -10.82 0.06 -8.12
N ALA A 99 -11.33 0.12 -9.35
CA ALA A 99 -12.47 0.98 -9.69
C ALA A 99 -13.68 0.72 -8.78
N GLY A 100 -14.18 1.79 -8.17
CA GLY A 100 -15.34 1.71 -7.29
C GLY A 100 -15.10 0.98 -5.96
N ARG A 101 -13.91 0.42 -5.71
CA ARG A 101 -13.55 -0.23 -4.44
C ARG A 101 -12.72 0.66 -3.53
N PHE A 102 -11.79 1.42 -4.10
CA PHE A 102 -10.89 2.28 -3.34
C PHE A 102 -11.10 3.74 -3.67
N ASP A 103 -11.10 4.58 -2.63
CA ASP A 103 -11.12 6.04 -2.75
C ASP A 103 -9.70 6.60 -2.85
N MET A 104 -8.72 5.87 -2.30
CA MET A 104 -7.33 6.29 -2.31
C MET A 104 -6.37 5.10 -2.41
N VAL A 105 -5.30 5.26 -3.19
CA VAL A 105 -4.14 4.38 -3.19
C VAL A 105 -2.88 5.18 -2.87
N SER A 106 -2.12 4.71 -1.89
CA SER A 106 -0.83 5.28 -1.50
C SER A 106 0.28 4.31 -1.88
N VAL A 107 1.10 4.71 -2.84
CA VAL A 107 2.19 3.89 -3.38
C VAL A 107 3.53 4.33 -2.80
N SER A 108 4.31 3.38 -2.30
CA SER A 108 5.64 3.63 -1.73
C SER A 108 6.69 3.74 -2.84
N LEU A 109 7.06 4.96 -3.24
CA LEU A 109 8.14 5.24 -4.18
C LEU A 109 9.52 5.01 -3.54
N ASN A 110 9.70 5.57 -2.35
CA ASN A 110 10.83 5.44 -1.44
C ASN A 110 12.17 6.01 -1.92
N THR A 111 12.50 6.01 -3.22
CA THR A 111 13.74 6.56 -3.77
C THR A 111 13.60 6.88 -5.27
N ASP A 112 14.60 7.58 -5.85
CA ASP A 112 14.54 8.17 -7.18
C ASP A 112 15.05 7.28 -8.30
N THR A 113 15.73 6.15 -8.01
CA THR A 113 16.26 5.25 -9.03
C THR A 113 16.00 3.78 -8.72
N ALA A 114 15.99 2.94 -9.76
CA ALA A 114 15.81 1.49 -9.60
C ALA A 114 16.95 0.85 -8.79
N GLU A 115 18.20 1.31 -8.97
CA GLU A 115 19.35 0.80 -8.23
C GLU A 115 19.19 1.05 -6.73
N LYS A 116 18.89 2.29 -6.33
CA LYS A 116 18.66 2.66 -4.94
C LYS A 116 17.42 1.99 -4.37
N TYR A 117 16.35 1.84 -5.18
CA TYR A 117 15.15 1.12 -4.77
C TYR A 117 15.47 -0.33 -4.43
N ASN A 118 16.24 -1.02 -5.26
CA ASN A 118 16.65 -2.40 -5.02
C ASN A 118 17.51 -2.51 -3.74
N ALA A 119 18.43 -1.57 -3.55
CA ALA A 119 19.28 -1.52 -2.35
C ALA A 119 18.48 -1.25 -1.06
N LEU A 120 17.47 -0.35 -1.12
CA LEU A 120 16.71 0.07 0.06
C LEU A 120 15.52 -0.86 0.37
N CYS A 121 14.82 -1.32 -0.66
CA CYS A 121 13.55 -2.04 -0.50
C CYS A 121 13.68 -3.56 -0.64
N HIS A 122 14.75 -4.06 -1.21
CA HIS A 122 15.01 -5.49 -1.43
C HIS A 122 13.78 -6.21 -2.02
N PRO A 123 13.28 -5.81 -3.20
CA PRO A 123 12.12 -6.44 -3.81
C PRO A 123 12.40 -7.90 -4.16
N GLN A 124 11.37 -8.72 -4.15
CA GLN A 124 11.47 -10.12 -4.56
C GLN A 124 11.29 -10.29 -6.09
N GLN A 125 10.61 -9.34 -6.71
CA GLN A 125 10.32 -9.35 -8.14
C GLN A 125 11.37 -8.54 -8.89
N GLU A 126 11.79 -9.05 -10.05
CA GLU A 126 12.58 -8.28 -11.01
C GLU A 126 11.75 -7.10 -11.53
N ASN A 127 12.43 -6.01 -11.90
CA ASN A 127 11.82 -4.79 -12.43
C ASN A 127 10.75 -4.14 -11.52
N ALA A 128 10.79 -4.41 -10.21
CA ALA A 128 9.79 -3.92 -9.25
C ALA A 128 9.64 -2.39 -9.26
N TYR A 129 10.74 -1.63 -9.44
CA TYR A 129 10.71 -0.17 -9.52
C TYR A 129 9.91 0.33 -10.73
N GLN A 130 10.14 -0.23 -11.91
CA GLN A 130 9.40 0.13 -13.12
C GLN A 130 7.93 -0.30 -13.00
N ALA A 131 7.69 -1.53 -12.53
CA ALA A 131 6.34 -2.04 -12.33
C ALA A 131 5.52 -1.20 -11.36
N MET A 132 6.13 -0.72 -10.28
CA MET A 132 5.50 0.21 -9.33
C MET A 132 5.09 1.52 -10.01
N LYS A 133 5.95 2.09 -10.86
CA LYS A 133 5.64 3.31 -11.61
C LYS A 133 4.52 3.07 -12.62
N ASP A 134 4.57 1.97 -13.36
CA ASP A 134 3.55 1.62 -14.36
C ASP A 134 2.19 1.35 -13.70
N PHE A 135 2.19 0.59 -12.61
CA PHE A 135 0.98 0.40 -11.80
C PHE A 135 0.41 1.73 -11.31
N THR A 136 1.26 2.65 -10.82
CA THR A 136 0.80 3.95 -10.33
C THR A 136 0.17 4.78 -11.44
N LYS A 137 0.76 4.78 -12.64
CA LYS A 137 0.18 5.44 -13.83
C LYS A 137 -1.17 4.84 -14.20
N GLU A 138 -1.27 3.52 -14.14
CA GLU A 138 -2.49 2.83 -14.54
C GLU A 138 -3.62 3.01 -13.53
N VAL A 139 -3.36 2.79 -12.23
CA VAL A 139 -4.39 2.84 -11.18
C VAL A 139 -5.03 4.24 -11.02
N ARG A 140 -4.33 5.31 -11.43
CA ARG A 140 -4.87 6.68 -11.47
C ARG A 140 -6.08 6.84 -12.40
N LYS A 141 -6.28 5.93 -13.34
CA LYS A 141 -7.46 5.96 -14.23
C LYS A 141 -8.72 5.48 -13.51
N TYR A 142 -8.58 4.76 -12.40
CA TYR A 142 -9.64 4.02 -11.73
C TYR A 142 -9.93 4.47 -10.31
N VAL A 143 -8.98 5.20 -9.68
CA VAL A 143 -9.09 5.61 -8.29
C VAL A 143 -9.07 7.14 -8.18
N PRO A 144 -9.99 7.76 -7.43
CA PRO A 144 -10.09 9.22 -7.31
C PRO A 144 -8.81 9.89 -6.80
N THR A 145 -8.11 9.25 -5.87
CA THR A 145 -6.89 9.81 -5.29
C THR A 145 -5.76 8.79 -5.32
N VAL A 146 -4.67 9.14 -6.00
CA VAL A 146 -3.44 8.34 -5.99
C VAL A 146 -2.28 9.20 -5.50
N MET A 147 -1.59 8.71 -4.48
CA MET A 147 -0.47 9.38 -3.83
C MET A 147 0.77 8.51 -3.90
N MET A 148 1.93 9.10 -4.14
CA MET A 148 3.21 8.45 -3.92
C MET A 148 3.91 8.99 -2.68
N THR A 149 4.56 8.12 -1.94
CA THR A 149 5.22 8.49 -0.69
C THR A 149 6.69 8.10 -0.68
N VAL A 150 7.49 8.93 0.00
CA VAL A 150 8.88 8.63 0.34
C VAL A 150 9.09 8.80 1.84
N VAL A 151 10.11 8.15 2.38
CA VAL A 151 10.56 8.36 3.76
C VAL A 151 11.54 9.54 3.81
N ASP A 152 11.56 10.31 4.89
CA ASP A 152 12.45 11.47 5.09
C ASP A 152 13.90 11.08 5.45
N THR A 153 14.18 9.77 5.50
CA THR A 153 15.51 9.23 5.82
C THR A 153 16.47 9.19 4.64
N ILE A 154 16.00 9.53 3.42
CA ILE A 154 16.84 9.63 2.23
C ILE A 154 17.36 11.07 2.04
N PRO A 155 18.44 11.28 1.23
CA PRO A 155 18.98 12.61 0.97
C PRO A 155 17.93 13.57 0.41
N LYS A 156 18.05 14.87 0.76
CA LYS A 156 17.11 15.92 0.29
C LYS A 156 17.03 16.02 -1.23
N GLU A 157 18.14 15.82 -1.92
CA GLU A 157 18.17 15.81 -3.39
C GLU A 157 17.33 14.66 -3.96
N GLU A 158 17.39 13.48 -3.33
CA GLU A 158 16.56 12.34 -3.74
C GLU A 158 15.07 12.57 -3.45
N ILE A 159 14.75 13.22 -2.33
CA ILE A 159 13.37 13.63 -2.01
C ILE A 159 12.81 14.52 -3.13
N GLU A 160 13.61 15.50 -3.61
CA GLU A 160 13.21 16.39 -4.68
C GLU A 160 13.11 15.68 -6.04
N ASN A 161 14.03 14.75 -6.33
CA ASN A 161 13.94 13.90 -7.52
C ASN A 161 12.68 13.03 -7.50
N CYS A 162 12.36 12.42 -6.35
CA CYS A 162 11.12 11.66 -6.16
C CYS A 162 9.88 12.52 -6.37
N ARG A 163 9.90 13.78 -5.92
CA ARG A 163 8.79 14.71 -6.16
C ARG A 163 8.57 14.93 -7.65
N ARG A 164 9.64 15.19 -8.42
CA ARG A 164 9.56 15.36 -9.88
C ARG A 164 9.03 14.10 -10.58
N ILE A 165 9.55 12.92 -10.22
CA ILE A 165 9.04 11.65 -10.75
C ILE A 165 7.54 11.52 -10.47
N CYS A 166 7.12 11.80 -9.25
CA CYS A 166 5.72 11.67 -8.86
C CYS A 166 4.81 12.65 -9.63
N GLU A 167 5.16 13.94 -9.60
CA GLU A 167 4.30 15.02 -10.13
C GLU A 167 4.38 15.17 -11.64
N GLU A 168 5.60 15.12 -12.23
CA GLU A 168 5.82 15.42 -13.64
C GLU A 168 5.76 14.17 -14.52
N GLU A 169 6.33 13.04 -14.07
CA GLU A 169 6.33 11.79 -14.87
C GLU A 169 5.06 10.96 -14.68
N ILE A 170 4.62 10.81 -13.40
CA ILE A 170 3.48 9.96 -13.03
C ILE A 170 2.19 10.79 -12.98
N GLY A 171 2.26 12.03 -12.47
CA GLY A 171 1.12 12.92 -12.27
C GLY A 171 0.27 12.54 -11.04
N ALA A 172 0.86 11.92 -10.02
CA ALA A 172 0.23 11.58 -8.75
C ALA A 172 0.52 12.65 -7.69
N THR A 173 -0.21 12.62 -6.58
CA THR A 173 0.08 13.47 -5.43
C THR A 173 1.33 12.97 -4.71
N TYR A 174 2.18 13.89 -4.25
CA TYR A 174 3.42 13.56 -3.54
C TYR A 174 3.34 13.81 -2.04
N ARG A 175 3.97 12.95 -1.24
CA ARG A 175 4.06 13.12 0.21
C ARG A 175 5.36 12.54 0.76
N VAL A 176 6.05 13.32 1.60
CA VAL A 176 7.13 12.87 2.49
C VAL A 176 6.54 12.44 3.82
N ARG A 177 6.98 11.32 4.38
CA ARG A 177 6.48 10.76 5.64
C ARG A 177 7.62 10.37 6.58
#